data_6eb5c0ac44dd1ab681542b91c20150eb
#
_entry.id   6eb5c0ac44dd1ab681542b91c20150eb
#
_cell.length_a   1.000
_cell.length_b   1.000
_cell.length_c   1.000
_cell.angle_alpha   90.00
_cell.angle_beta   90.00
_cell.angle_gamma   90.00
#
_symmetry.space_group_name_H-M   'P 1'
#
loop_
_entity.id
_entity.type
_entity.pdbx_description
1 polymer ?
#
loop_
_entity_poly.entity_id
_entity_poly.type
_entity_poly.pdbx_seq_one_letter_code
_entity_poly.pdbx_strand_id
1 'polypeptide(L)'
;MSKTKTIILLVGPKGSGKTYLASRMESELGIGFVRVEPIWLELSREVAPGSEHFDNEGQARVIAQVKKALADHPAVVLESTGAAPWFSRQMSDLEALGDLVLIKVEVPLNLCSNRIHQRDASQHIAVSDDRIAEINAVAEQVELPWTVVVQNVDQKQADEFINTLHITIDLET
;
A
#
# COMPACT_ATOMS: atom_id res chain seq x y z
N MET A 1 -23.64 -14.58 -11.30
CA MET A 1 -23.12 -13.21 -11.14
C MET A 1 -21.64 -13.30 -10.91
N SER A 2 -20.84 -12.55 -11.62
CA SER A 2 -19.39 -12.44 -11.33
C SER A 2 -19.25 -11.79 -9.95
N LYS A 3 -18.52 -12.44 -9.01
CA LYS A 3 -18.20 -11.78 -7.73
C LYS A 3 -17.45 -10.49 -8.03
N THR A 4 -17.83 -9.40 -7.37
CA THR A 4 -17.11 -8.13 -7.49
C THR A 4 -15.69 -8.32 -6.98
N LYS A 5 -14.70 -7.83 -7.74
CA LYS A 5 -13.29 -7.89 -7.33
C LYS A 5 -13.06 -6.89 -6.22
N THR A 6 -12.26 -7.25 -5.23
CA THR A 6 -11.95 -6.40 -4.08
C THR A 6 -10.50 -5.91 -4.16
N ILE A 7 -10.32 -4.62 -3.95
CA ILE A 7 -8.99 -3.98 -3.93
C ILE A 7 -8.79 -3.37 -2.54
N ILE A 8 -7.78 -3.84 -1.84
CA ILE A 8 -7.42 -3.35 -0.50
C ILE A 8 -6.26 -2.37 -0.65
N LEU A 9 -6.45 -1.13 -0.25
CA LEU A 9 -5.42 -0.11 -0.25
C LEU A 9 -4.98 0.21 1.18
N LEU A 10 -3.75 -0.20 1.53
CA LEU A 10 -3.11 0.15 2.79
C LEU A 10 -2.47 1.54 2.66
N VAL A 11 -2.93 2.50 3.46
CA VAL A 11 -2.42 3.88 3.45
C VAL A 11 -1.81 4.23 4.79
N GLY A 12 -0.63 4.85 4.77
CA GLY A 12 0.06 5.28 5.97
C GLY A 12 1.50 5.69 5.72
N PRO A 13 2.19 6.20 6.74
CA PRO A 13 3.56 6.69 6.63
C PRO A 13 4.55 5.64 6.10
N LYS A 14 5.65 6.08 5.51
CA LYS A 14 6.80 5.20 5.25
C LYS A 14 7.32 4.65 6.58
N GLY A 15 7.59 3.34 6.63
CA GLY A 15 8.02 2.67 7.87
C GLY A 15 6.88 2.22 8.78
N SER A 16 5.61 2.41 8.41
CA SER A 16 4.47 1.95 9.21
C SER A 16 4.20 0.43 9.12
N GLY A 17 4.95 -0.30 8.28
CA GLY A 17 4.82 -1.76 8.17
C GLY A 17 3.73 -2.24 7.22
N LYS A 18 3.26 -1.40 6.30
CA LYS A 18 2.27 -1.78 5.26
C LYS A 18 2.69 -3.01 4.47
N THR A 19 3.95 -3.03 4.00
CA THR A 19 4.52 -4.16 3.25
C THR A 19 4.48 -5.45 4.05
N TYR A 20 4.77 -5.38 5.35
CA TYR A 20 4.68 -6.52 6.25
C TYR A 20 3.24 -7.04 6.37
N LEU A 21 2.28 -6.15 6.58
CA LEU A 21 0.85 -6.53 6.63
C LEU A 21 0.37 -7.12 5.31
N ALA A 22 0.71 -6.50 4.17
CA ALA A 22 0.35 -6.99 2.84
C ALA A 22 0.96 -8.37 2.55
N SER A 23 2.21 -8.61 2.95
CA SER A 23 2.86 -9.93 2.80
C SER A 23 2.16 -11.00 3.63
N ARG A 24 1.67 -10.67 4.81
CA ARG A 24 0.87 -11.57 5.64
C ARG A 24 -0.50 -11.86 5.04
N MET A 25 -1.16 -10.83 4.49
CA MET A 25 -2.42 -11.02 3.75
C MET A 25 -2.23 -11.99 2.57
N GLU A 26 -1.11 -11.87 1.86
CA GLU A 26 -0.79 -12.78 0.76
C GLU A 26 -0.60 -14.22 1.25
N SER A 27 0.26 -14.41 2.25
CA SER A 27 0.65 -15.76 2.71
C SER A 27 -0.42 -16.46 3.54
N GLU A 28 -1.20 -15.73 4.32
CA GLU A 28 -2.16 -16.30 5.27
C GLU A 28 -3.61 -16.29 4.74
N LEU A 29 -3.96 -15.33 3.89
CA LEU A 29 -5.33 -15.14 3.39
C LEU A 29 -5.48 -15.39 1.88
N GLY A 30 -4.39 -15.62 1.16
CA GLY A 30 -4.43 -15.85 -0.29
C GLY A 30 -4.80 -14.61 -1.12
N ILE A 31 -4.67 -13.40 -0.54
CA ILE A 31 -4.91 -12.13 -1.22
C ILE A 31 -3.72 -11.82 -2.12
N GLY A 32 -3.94 -11.45 -3.39
CA GLY A 32 -2.84 -11.10 -4.30
C GLY A 32 -2.13 -9.83 -3.86
N PHE A 33 -0.81 -9.86 -3.60
CA PHE A 33 -0.04 -8.67 -3.23
C PHE A 33 0.62 -8.01 -4.43
N VAL A 34 0.17 -6.81 -4.78
CA VAL A 34 0.80 -5.96 -5.79
C VAL A 34 1.89 -5.10 -5.14
N ARG A 35 3.14 -5.51 -5.30
CA ARG A 35 4.30 -4.82 -4.76
C ARG A 35 4.63 -3.59 -5.59
N VAL A 36 4.33 -2.41 -5.07
CA VAL A 36 4.50 -1.13 -5.80
C VAL A 36 5.94 -0.63 -5.80
N GLU A 37 6.68 -0.80 -4.72
CA GLU A 37 8.06 -0.31 -4.60
C GLU A 37 9.01 -0.86 -5.70
N PRO A 38 9.01 -2.17 -6.02
CA PRO A 38 9.80 -2.70 -7.14
C PRO A 38 9.47 -2.06 -8.49
N ILE A 39 8.20 -1.74 -8.75
CA ILE A 39 7.77 -1.08 -9.99
C ILE A 39 8.41 0.31 -10.11
N TRP A 40 8.35 1.09 -9.04
CA TRP A 40 8.94 2.42 -8.99
C TRP A 40 10.48 2.37 -9.04
N LEU A 41 11.09 1.40 -8.36
CA LEU A 41 12.53 1.22 -8.35
C LEU A 41 13.06 0.86 -9.75
N GLU A 42 12.39 -0.02 -10.48
CA GLU A 42 12.73 -0.36 -11.86
C GLU A 42 12.59 0.86 -12.77
N LEU A 43 11.45 1.55 -12.70
CA LEU A 43 11.18 2.74 -13.50
C LEU A 43 12.21 3.86 -13.24
N SER A 44 12.69 4.01 -12.01
CA SER A 44 13.70 5.03 -11.65
C SER A 44 15.04 4.86 -12.35
N ARG A 45 15.31 3.69 -12.92
CA ARG A 45 16.50 3.41 -13.74
C ARG A 45 16.33 3.83 -15.19
N GLU A 46 15.08 3.96 -15.64
CA GLU A 46 14.72 4.29 -17.03
C GLU A 46 14.32 5.76 -17.19
N VAL A 47 13.65 6.32 -16.17
CA VAL A 47 13.06 7.65 -16.20
C VAL A 47 13.45 8.41 -14.92
N ALA A 48 13.76 9.69 -15.06
CA ALA A 48 14.13 10.55 -13.93
C ALA A 48 12.98 10.67 -12.92
N PRO A 49 13.19 10.28 -11.64
CA PRO A 49 12.19 10.43 -10.59
C PRO A 49 11.76 11.90 -10.41
N GLY A 50 10.46 12.11 -10.12
CA GLY A 50 9.88 13.42 -9.89
C GLY A 50 9.47 14.17 -11.17
N SER A 51 9.60 13.56 -12.35
CA SER A 51 9.02 14.08 -13.59
C SER A 51 7.55 13.64 -13.73
N GLU A 52 6.74 14.44 -14.45
CA GLU A 52 5.38 14.06 -14.79
C GLU A 52 5.32 12.75 -15.57
N HIS A 53 6.29 12.52 -16.45
CA HIS A 53 6.42 11.26 -17.19
C HIS A 53 6.67 10.07 -16.25
N PHE A 54 7.55 10.22 -15.26
CA PHE A 54 7.79 9.20 -14.25
C PHE A 54 6.52 8.84 -13.49
N ASP A 55 5.78 9.86 -13.02
CA ASP A 55 4.55 9.65 -12.26
C ASP A 55 3.46 8.95 -13.11
N ASN A 56 3.25 9.39 -14.34
CA ASN A 56 2.25 8.82 -15.25
C ASN A 56 2.58 7.37 -15.62
N GLU A 57 3.84 7.09 -15.98
CA GLU A 57 4.28 5.74 -16.35
C GLU A 57 4.22 4.79 -15.14
N GLY A 58 4.65 5.23 -13.97
CA GLY A 58 4.60 4.45 -12.74
C GLY A 58 3.16 4.07 -12.37
N GLN A 59 2.23 5.02 -12.43
CA GLN A 59 0.80 4.75 -12.21
C GLN A 59 0.25 3.74 -13.21
N ALA A 60 0.56 3.90 -14.49
CA ALA A 60 0.11 2.97 -15.53
C ALA A 60 0.60 1.54 -15.25
N ARG A 61 1.87 1.38 -14.84
CA ARG A 61 2.45 0.08 -14.48
C ARG A 61 1.79 -0.51 -13.24
N VAL A 62 1.53 0.29 -12.21
CA VAL A 62 0.82 -0.17 -10.99
C VAL A 62 -0.58 -0.68 -11.35
N ILE A 63 -1.36 0.10 -12.08
CA ILE A 63 -2.71 -0.28 -12.50
C ILE A 63 -2.70 -1.55 -13.38
N ALA A 64 -1.73 -1.68 -14.28
CA ALA A 64 -1.57 -2.90 -15.09
C ALA A 64 -1.29 -4.14 -14.23
N GLN A 65 -0.46 -4.02 -13.18
CA GLN A 65 -0.19 -5.11 -12.24
C GLN A 65 -1.42 -5.45 -11.38
N VAL A 66 -2.19 -4.45 -10.94
CA VAL A 66 -3.47 -4.69 -10.25
C VAL A 66 -4.43 -5.49 -11.13
N LYS A 67 -4.62 -5.07 -12.39
CA LYS A 67 -5.47 -5.80 -13.36
C LYS A 67 -5.01 -7.25 -13.53
N LYS A 68 -3.70 -7.47 -13.67
CA LYS A 68 -3.13 -8.82 -13.80
C LYS A 68 -3.39 -9.65 -12.54
N ALA A 69 -3.13 -9.12 -11.36
CA ALA A 69 -3.37 -9.83 -10.10
C ALA A 69 -4.85 -10.16 -9.88
N LEU A 70 -5.76 -9.25 -10.25
CA LEU A 70 -7.21 -9.50 -10.19
C LEU A 70 -7.70 -10.59 -11.16
N ALA A 71 -6.93 -10.95 -12.19
CA ALA A 71 -7.27 -12.09 -13.03
C ALA A 71 -7.14 -13.41 -12.24
N ASP A 72 -6.14 -13.51 -11.37
CA ASP A 72 -5.79 -14.72 -10.64
C ASP A 72 -6.38 -14.75 -9.21
N HIS A 73 -6.71 -13.59 -8.64
CA HIS A 73 -7.20 -13.46 -7.27
C HIS A 73 -8.55 -12.73 -7.22
N PRO A 74 -9.47 -13.13 -6.31
CA PRO A 74 -10.72 -12.39 -6.07
C PRO A 74 -10.48 -11.06 -5.35
N ALA A 75 -9.39 -10.99 -4.55
CA ALA A 75 -8.97 -9.80 -3.84
C ALA A 75 -7.48 -9.55 -4.02
N VAL A 76 -7.10 -8.28 -4.10
CA VAL A 76 -5.69 -7.85 -4.14
C VAL A 76 -5.44 -6.77 -3.10
N VAL A 77 -4.19 -6.68 -2.63
CA VAL A 77 -3.72 -5.63 -1.73
C VAL A 77 -2.55 -4.89 -2.36
N LEU A 78 -2.54 -3.58 -2.20
CA LEU A 78 -1.39 -2.72 -2.51
C LEU A 78 -1.26 -1.62 -1.45
N GLU A 79 -0.16 -0.89 -1.50
CA GLU A 79 0.18 0.09 -0.48
C GLU A 79 0.47 1.48 -1.06
N SER A 80 0.17 2.52 -0.28
CA SER A 80 0.46 3.91 -0.59
C SER A 80 0.77 4.71 0.68
N THR A 81 1.48 5.81 0.54
CA THR A 81 1.56 6.82 1.60
C THR A 81 0.37 7.78 1.57
N GLY A 82 -0.33 7.87 0.44
CA GLY A 82 -1.36 8.88 0.20
C GLY A 82 -0.82 10.30 -0.02
N ALA A 83 0.50 10.48 0.05
CA ALA A 83 1.12 11.81 0.00
C ALA A 83 1.43 12.31 -1.42
N ALA A 84 1.32 11.47 -2.43
CA ALA A 84 1.62 11.86 -3.80
C ALA A 84 0.52 12.75 -4.39
N PRO A 85 0.89 13.77 -5.21
CA PRO A 85 -0.10 14.67 -5.83
C PRO A 85 -1.13 13.96 -6.70
N TRP A 86 -0.77 12.81 -7.27
CA TRP A 86 -1.62 11.98 -8.12
C TRP A 86 -2.45 10.94 -7.37
N PHE A 87 -2.41 10.91 -6.03
CA PHE A 87 -3.07 9.88 -5.23
C PHE A 87 -4.59 9.79 -5.45
N SER A 88 -5.28 10.95 -5.59
CA SER A 88 -6.73 10.96 -5.89
C SER A 88 -7.05 10.28 -7.23
N ARG A 89 -6.20 10.47 -8.24
CA ARG A 89 -6.34 9.81 -9.54
C ARG A 89 -6.11 8.30 -9.40
N GLN A 90 -5.11 7.88 -8.63
CA GLN A 90 -4.89 6.46 -8.34
C GLN A 90 -6.13 5.81 -7.73
N MET A 91 -6.75 6.45 -6.74
CA MET A 91 -7.97 5.93 -6.12
C MET A 91 -9.10 5.76 -7.15
N SER A 92 -9.35 6.76 -8.00
CA SER A 92 -10.37 6.66 -9.06
C SER A 92 -10.08 5.54 -10.04
N ASP A 93 -8.81 5.34 -10.43
CA ASP A 93 -8.40 4.25 -11.32
C ASP A 93 -8.61 2.88 -10.67
N LEU A 94 -8.38 2.75 -9.37
CA LEU A 94 -8.62 1.52 -8.60
C LEU A 94 -10.12 1.24 -8.44
N GLU A 95 -10.93 2.24 -8.11
CA GLU A 95 -12.39 2.13 -8.00
C GLU A 95 -13.05 1.67 -9.31
N ALA A 96 -12.47 2.02 -10.45
CA ALA A 96 -12.93 1.54 -11.75
C ALA A 96 -12.67 0.04 -11.99
N LEU A 97 -11.83 -0.61 -11.18
CA LEU A 97 -11.48 -2.02 -11.31
C LEU A 97 -12.23 -2.93 -10.34
N GLY A 98 -12.78 -2.41 -9.24
CA GLY A 98 -13.48 -3.20 -8.23
C GLY A 98 -13.83 -2.41 -6.98
N ASP A 99 -14.36 -3.10 -5.98
CA ASP A 99 -14.69 -2.49 -4.70
C ASP A 99 -13.42 -2.12 -3.94
N LEU A 100 -13.27 -0.85 -3.58
CA LEU A 100 -12.09 -0.32 -2.89
C LEU A 100 -12.30 -0.34 -1.37
N VAL A 101 -11.43 -1.07 -0.68
CA VAL A 101 -11.36 -1.14 0.80
C VAL A 101 -10.18 -0.31 1.26
N LEU A 102 -10.43 0.74 2.03
CA LEU A 102 -9.43 1.68 2.51
C LEU A 102 -9.03 1.35 3.95
N ILE A 103 -7.75 1.01 4.16
CA ILE A 103 -7.21 0.69 5.48
C ILE A 103 -6.12 1.69 5.84
N LYS A 104 -6.36 2.47 6.91
CA LYS A 104 -5.35 3.36 7.48
C LYS A 104 -4.41 2.55 8.38
N VAL A 105 -3.11 2.66 8.16
CA VAL A 105 -2.09 2.06 9.02
C VAL A 105 -1.42 3.16 9.83
N GLU A 106 -1.72 3.21 11.12
CA GLU A 106 -1.20 4.22 12.04
C GLU A 106 -0.04 3.68 12.86
N VAL A 107 1.05 4.42 12.89
CA VAL A 107 2.25 4.15 13.68
C VAL A 107 2.91 5.49 14.02
N PRO A 108 3.36 5.71 15.27
CA PRO A 108 4.10 6.90 15.63
C PRO A 108 5.31 7.16 14.70
N LEU A 109 5.51 8.39 14.24
CA LEU A 109 6.52 8.72 13.23
C LEU A 109 7.95 8.41 13.68
N ASN A 110 8.25 8.52 14.98
CA ASN A 110 9.54 8.12 15.53
C ASN A 110 9.82 6.62 15.35
N LEU A 111 8.80 5.78 15.52
CA LEU A 111 8.92 4.34 15.28
C LEU A 111 9.05 4.04 13.78
N CYS A 112 8.34 4.75 12.93
CA CYS A 112 8.50 4.67 11.47
C CYS A 112 9.93 4.98 11.06
N SER A 113 10.52 6.07 11.57
CA SER A 113 11.90 6.48 11.29
C SER A 113 12.89 5.39 11.71
N ASN A 114 12.75 4.85 12.92
CA ASN A 114 13.62 3.77 13.40
C ASN A 114 13.56 2.53 12.50
N ARG A 115 12.36 2.13 12.08
CA ARG A 115 12.17 0.99 11.17
C ARG A 115 12.81 1.22 9.80
N ILE A 116 12.71 2.44 9.26
CA ILE A 116 13.34 2.80 7.98
C ILE A 116 14.86 2.66 8.05
N HIS A 117 15.49 3.15 9.12
CA HIS A 117 16.94 3.06 9.29
C HIS A 117 17.47 1.62 9.52
N GLN A 118 16.60 0.71 9.94
CA GLN A 118 16.96 -0.71 10.18
C GLN A 118 16.77 -1.62 8.95
N ARG A 119 16.07 -1.14 7.91
CA ARG A 119 15.79 -1.95 6.72
C ARG A 119 16.94 -1.95 5.71
N ASP A 120 16.96 -2.95 4.82
CA ASP A 120 17.89 -3.00 3.69
C ASP A 120 17.57 -1.90 2.66
N ALA A 121 18.46 -0.92 2.56
CA ALA A 121 18.32 0.22 1.65
C ALA A 121 18.35 -0.18 0.16
N SER A 122 18.93 -1.33 -0.20
CA SER A 122 19.03 -1.79 -1.60
C SER A 122 17.68 -2.15 -2.23
N GLN A 123 16.67 -2.42 -1.40
CA GLN A 123 15.32 -2.80 -1.80
C GLN A 123 14.38 -1.58 -1.98
N HIS A 124 14.89 -0.36 -1.79
CA HIS A 124 14.09 0.85 -1.78
C HIS A 124 14.71 1.95 -2.63
N ILE A 125 13.86 2.84 -3.15
CA ILE A 125 14.31 4.07 -3.78
C ILE A 125 14.99 4.92 -2.71
N ALA A 126 16.22 5.39 -3.02
CA ALA A 126 16.96 6.28 -2.12
C ALA A 126 16.21 7.61 -1.95
N VAL A 127 15.83 7.91 -0.72
CA VAL A 127 15.13 9.16 -0.35
C VAL A 127 15.81 9.72 0.88
N SER A 128 16.07 11.04 0.90
CA SER A 128 16.67 11.70 2.06
C SER A 128 15.75 11.66 3.28
N ASP A 129 16.33 11.74 4.48
CA ASP A 129 15.56 11.75 5.73
C ASP A 129 14.58 12.93 5.78
N ASP A 130 14.99 14.12 5.31
CA ASP A 130 14.11 15.29 5.22
C ASP A 130 12.91 15.03 4.31
N ARG A 131 13.13 14.40 3.17
CA ARG A 131 12.05 14.07 2.24
C ARG A 131 11.13 12.98 2.80
N ILE A 132 11.66 12.02 3.53
CA ILE A 132 10.86 11.02 4.25
C ILE A 132 9.97 11.71 5.31
N ALA A 133 10.55 12.65 6.08
CA ALA A 133 9.80 13.40 7.08
C ALA A 133 8.65 14.21 6.45
N GLU A 134 8.89 14.88 5.32
CA GLU A 134 7.85 15.61 4.57
C GLU A 134 6.73 14.68 4.10
N ILE A 135 7.09 13.55 3.47
CA ILE A 135 6.11 12.56 2.99
C ILE A 135 5.28 12.03 4.17
N ASN A 136 5.92 11.69 5.29
CA ASN A 136 5.24 11.13 6.44
C ASN A 136 4.34 12.15 7.14
N ALA A 137 4.73 13.43 7.19
CA ALA A 137 3.88 14.49 7.71
C ALA A 137 2.60 14.67 6.87
N VAL A 138 2.68 14.56 5.56
CA VAL A 138 1.51 14.57 4.67
C VAL A 138 0.68 13.31 4.87
N ALA A 139 1.32 12.14 4.93
CA ALA A 139 0.66 10.84 5.08
C ALA A 139 -0.18 10.74 6.37
N GLU A 140 0.28 11.35 7.48
CA GLU A 140 -0.49 11.41 8.73
C GLU A 140 -1.79 12.21 8.60
N GLN A 141 -1.80 13.20 7.74
CA GLN A 141 -2.93 14.12 7.56
C GLN A 141 -3.91 13.66 6.48
N VAL A 142 -3.65 12.53 5.82
CA VAL A 142 -4.57 11.99 4.83
C VAL A 142 -5.86 11.54 5.51
N GLU A 143 -6.97 12.15 5.11
CA GLU A 143 -8.30 11.82 5.59
C GLU A 143 -9.14 11.26 4.44
N LEU A 144 -9.60 10.03 4.61
CA LEU A 144 -10.43 9.28 3.66
C LEU A 144 -11.56 8.57 4.43
N PRO A 145 -12.60 8.09 3.75
CA PRO A 145 -13.65 7.29 4.39
C PRO A 145 -13.10 5.89 4.73
N TRP A 146 -12.26 5.82 5.76
CA TRP A 146 -11.58 4.59 6.16
C TRP A 146 -12.56 3.46 6.48
N THR A 147 -12.37 2.31 5.85
CA THR A 147 -13.08 1.08 6.19
C THR A 147 -12.58 0.53 7.52
N VAL A 148 -11.26 0.58 7.71
CA VAL A 148 -10.58 0.12 8.93
C VAL A 148 -9.42 1.05 9.24
N VAL A 149 -9.17 1.28 10.54
CA VAL A 149 -7.94 1.91 11.04
C VAL A 149 -7.20 0.87 11.87
N VAL A 150 -5.96 0.62 11.52
CA VAL A 150 -5.10 -0.39 12.15
C VAL A 150 -3.91 0.28 12.83
N GLN A 151 -3.70 -0.03 14.10
CA GLN A 151 -2.46 0.26 14.80
C GLN A 151 -1.47 -0.86 14.50
N ASN A 152 -0.25 -0.53 14.08
CA ASN A 152 0.78 -1.52 13.74
C ASN A 152 2.10 -1.22 14.47
N VAL A 153 2.00 -1.01 15.78
CA VAL A 153 3.15 -0.70 16.65
C VAL A 153 3.95 -1.96 16.98
N ASP A 154 3.26 -3.08 17.17
CA ASP A 154 3.86 -4.35 17.56
C ASP A 154 3.26 -5.56 16.82
N GLN A 155 3.87 -6.73 17.03
CA GLN A 155 3.45 -7.98 16.44
C GLN A 155 2.02 -8.38 16.84
N LYS A 156 1.63 -8.12 18.09
CA LYS A 156 0.30 -8.49 18.58
C LYS A 156 -0.81 -7.76 17.82
N GLN A 157 -0.64 -6.48 17.57
CA GLN A 157 -1.60 -5.69 16.80
C GLN A 157 -1.71 -6.15 15.35
N ALA A 158 -0.57 -6.51 14.74
CA ALA A 158 -0.57 -7.11 13.40
C ALA A 158 -1.32 -8.45 13.38
N ASP A 159 -1.11 -9.31 14.37
CA ASP A 159 -1.78 -10.62 14.50
C ASP A 159 -3.29 -10.45 14.68
N GLU A 160 -3.71 -9.55 15.55
CA GLU A 160 -5.12 -9.23 15.77
C GLU A 160 -5.79 -8.73 14.49
N PHE A 161 -5.12 -7.86 13.74
CA PHE A 161 -5.64 -7.35 12.47
C PHE A 161 -5.81 -8.45 11.42
N ILE A 162 -4.79 -9.29 11.20
CA ILE A 162 -4.85 -10.39 10.24
C ILE A 162 -5.95 -11.40 10.63
N ASN A 163 -6.07 -11.73 11.91
CA ASN A 163 -7.12 -12.63 12.40
C ASN A 163 -8.53 -12.06 12.17
N THR A 164 -8.71 -10.75 12.36
CA THR A 164 -10.00 -10.07 12.09
C THR A 164 -10.35 -10.13 10.61
N LEU A 165 -9.40 -9.87 9.72
CA LEU A 165 -9.61 -9.99 8.28
C LEU A 165 -9.96 -11.42 7.86
N HIS A 166 -9.30 -12.42 8.43
CA HIS A 166 -9.57 -13.84 8.15
C HIS A 166 -11.04 -14.17 8.42
N ILE A 167 -11.55 -13.80 9.60
CA ILE A 167 -12.94 -14.02 9.97
C ILE A 167 -13.92 -13.33 9.00
N THR A 168 -13.60 -12.08 8.60
CA THR A 168 -14.45 -11.31 7.69
C THR A 168 -14.51 -11.94 6.31
N ILE A 169 -13.39 -12.43 5.78
CA ILE A 169 -13.32 -13.08 4.47
C ILE A 169 -14.03 -14.43 4.46
N ASP A 170 -13.90 -15.22 5.53
CA ASP A 170 -14.56 -16.52 5.64
C ASP A 170 -16.09 -16.41 5.74
N LEU A 171 -16.62 -15.30 6.26
CA LEU A 171 -18.07 -15.07 6.35
C LEU A 171 -18.69 -14.65 5.00
N GLU A 172 -17.88 -14.20 4.04
CA GLU A 172 -18.33 -13.77 2.71
C GLU A 172 -18.15 -14.85 1.63
N THR A 173 -17.54 -15.99 1.95
CA THR A 173 -17.34 -17.13 1.03
C THR A 173 -18.42 -18.18 1.18
#